data_062c53d011284865c2e19b7be9921e56
#
_entry.id   062c53d011284865c2e19b7be9921e56
#
_cell.length_a   1.000
_cell.length_b   1.000
_cell.length_c   1.000
_cell.angle_alpha   90.00
_cell.angle_beta   90.00
_cell.angle_gamma   90.00
#
_symmetry.space_group_name_H-M   'P 1'
#
loop_
_entity.id
_entity.type
_entity.pdbx_description
1 polymer ?
#
loop_
_entity_poly.entity_id
_entity_poly.type
_entity_poly.pdbx_seq_one_letter_code
_entity_poly.pdbx_strand_id
1 'polypeptide(L)'
;MFQDYVDAVADAEERVERLTGQIAALLPSWSLAPVVEAVQAMRGVAFIVAVTVVAEVGDFHRFETPRQLMAYLGLTPSEHSSGSSIRRGGITKAGSGLARRVLIEGAWSYRMQARVSRKLHDRIEALPKAVRDIARTGAAADVPALPAPDGRGQAEGGRHHGNRPRDGRLHLGHRPVCDASTWR
;
A
#
# COMPACT_ATOMS: atom_id res chain seq x y z
N MET A 1 30.76 -10.59 -23.19
CA MET A 1 30.01 -11.07 -22.00
C MET A 1 29.63 -9.95 -21.03
N PHE A 2 30.58 -9.16 -20.42
CA PHE A 2 30.18 -8.05 -19.54
C PHE A 2 29.40 -6.96 -20.28
N GLN A 3 29.85 -6.57 -21.49
CA GLN A 3 29.17 -5.59 -22.32
C GLN A 3 27.76 -6.00 -22.67
N ASP A 4 27.54 -7.29 -22.97
CA ASP A 4 26.21 -7.82 -23.30
C ASP A 4 25.19 -7.64 -22.16
N TYR A 5 25.64 -7.73 -20.90
CA TYR A 5 24.79 -7.44 -19.75
C TYR A 5 24.48 -5.94 -19.61
N VAL A 6 25.46 -5.08 -19.86
CA VAL A 6 25.27 -3.62 -19.82
C VAL A 6 24.28 -3.20 -20.91
N ASP A 7 24.44 -3.72 -22.12
CA ASP A 7 23.53 -3.43 -23.25
C ASP A 7 22.11 -3.94 -22.95
N ALA A 8 21.98 -5.14 -22.40
CA ALA A 8 20.67 -5.68 -22.00
C ALA A 8 19.97 -4.86 -20.92
N VAL A 9 20.71 -4.24 -19.98
CA VAL A 9 20.15 -3.34 -18.98
C VAL A 9 19.68 -2.04 -19.65
N ALA A 10 20.49 -1.45 -20.52
CA ALA A 10 20.13 -0.23 -21.25
C ALA A 10 18.87 -0.44 -22.12
N ASP A 11 18.79 -1.54 -22.85
CA ASP A 11 17.60 -1.88 -23.64
C ASP A 11 16.35 -2.06 -22.77
N ALA A 12 16.51 -2.66 -21.60
CA ALA A 12 15.40 -2.83 -20.64
C ALA A 12 14.94 -1.48 -20.08
N GLU A 13 15.84 -0.57 -19.75
CA GLU A 13 15.52 0.77 -19.28
C GLU A 13 14.79 1.57 -20.36
N GLU A 14 15.27 1.58 -21.60
CA GLU A 14 14.62 2.24 -22.73
C GLU A 14 13.20 1.69 -22.95
N ARG A 15 13.05 0.38 -22.83
CA ARG A 15 11.74 -0.27 -22.96
C ARG A 15 10.79 0.17 -21.86
N VAL A 16 11.25 0.26 -20.62
CA VAL A 16 10.45 0.75 -19.47
C VAL A 16 10.03 2.19 -19.70
N GLU A 17 10.93 3.07 -20.11
CA GLU A 17 10.62 4.47 -20.38
C GLU A 17 9.57 4.60 -21.50
N ARG A 18 9.75 3.91 -22.60
CA ARG A 18 8.82 3.90 -23.73
C ARG A 18 7.43 3.42 -23.32
N LEU A 19 7.34 2.30 -22.60
CA LEU A 19 6.04 1.77 -22.14
C LEU A 19 5.38 2.70 -21.12
N THR A 20 6.15 3.27 -20.22
CA THR A 20 5.65 4.27 -19.26
C THR A 20 5.09 5.50 -19.96
N GLY A 21 5.78 5.99 -21.00
CA GLY A 21 5.30 7.10 -21.84
C GLY A 21 4.01 6.78 -22.57
N GLN A 22 3.87 5.57 -23.12
CA GLN A 22 2.63 5.12 -23.76
C GLN A 22 1.47 5.07 -22.77
N ILE A 23 1.68 4.54 -21.57
CA ILE A 23 0.66 4.51 -20.52
C ILE A 23 0.26 5.93 -20.12
N ALA A 24 1.24 6.82 -19.96
CA ALA A 24 0.97 8.22 -19.61
C ALA A 24 0.16 8.96 -20.69
N ALA A 25 0.41 8.65 -21.97
CA ALA A 25 -0.34 9.22 -23.08
C ALA A 25 -1.80 8.71 -23.15
N LEU A 26 -2.05 7.49 -22.70
CA LEU A 26 -3.39 6.90 -22.65
C LEU A 26 -4.19 7.35 -21.43
N LEU A 27 -3.53 7.74 -20.34
CA LEU A 27 -4.18 8.07 -19.07
C LEU A 27 -5.31 9.11 -19.20
N PRO A 28 -5.18 10.24 -19.93
CA PRO A 28 -6.23 11.24 -20.02
C PRO A 28 -7.55 10.74 -20.63
N SER A 29 -7.49 9.69 -21.45
CA SER A 29 -8.66 9.06 -22.05
C SER A 29 -9.34 8.03 -21.15
N TRP A 30 -8.71 7.68 -20.04
CA TRP A 30 -9.24 6.67 -19.12
C TRP A 30 -10.16 7.29 -18.07
N SER A 31 -11.35 6.73 -17.91
CA SER A 31 -12.35 7.21 -16.93
C SER A 31 -11.85 7.20 -15.48
N LEU A 32 -10.87 6.35 -15.15
CA LEU A 32 -10.28 6.27 -13.83
C LEU A 32 -9.03 7.15 -13.65
N ALA A 33 -8.70 8.03 -14.61
CA ALA A 33 -7.58 8.96 -14.50
C ALA A 33 -7.60 9.80 -13.20
N PRO A 34 -8.74 10.38 -12.75
CA PRO A 34 -8.79 11.12 -11.50
C PRO A 34 -8.45 10.26 -10.27
N VAL A 35 -8.80 8.97 -10.31
CA VAL A 35 -8.47 8.03 -9.24
C VAL A 35 -6.97 7.74 -9.22
N VAL A 36 -6.35 7.60 -10.39
CA VAL A 36 -4.88 7.43 -10.49
C VAL A 36 -4.17 8.64 -9.91
N GLU A 37 -4.60 9.85 -10.24
CA GLU A 37 -4.04 11.10 -9.70
C GLU A 37 -4.17 11.17 -8.17
N ALA A 38 -5.34 10.81 -7.64
CA ALA A 38 -5.59 10.77 -6.21
C ALA A 38 -4.69 9.75 -5.49
N VAL A 39 -4.51 8.56 -6.06
CA VAL A 39 -3.64 7.52 -5.50
C VAL A 39 -2.17 7.92 -5.57
N GLN A 40 -1.75 8.65 -6.62
CA GLN A 40 -0.38 9.20 -6.74
C GLN A 40 -0.04 10.27 -5.69
N ALA A 41 -1.03 10.89 -5.08
CA ALA A 41 -0.82 11.84 -3.99
C ALA A 41 -0.37 11.17 -2.69
N MET A 42 -0.50 9.86 -2.59
CA MET A 42 -0.02 9.12 -1.43
C MET A 42 1.50 9.00 -1.46
N ARG A 43 2.12 9.11 -0.30
CA ARG A 43 3.58 8.96 -0.15
C ARG A 43 4.02 7.57 -0.62
N GLY A 44 5.09 7.53 -1.40
CA GLY A 44 5.65 6.27 -1.91
C GLY A 44 4.93 5.69 -3.11
N VAL A 45 3.87 6.33 -3.57
CA VAL A 45 3.14 5.89 -4.76
C VAL A 45 3.62 6.64 -5.99
N ALA A 46 4.43 5.97 -6.81
CA ALA A 46 4.85 6.46 -8.12
C ALA A 46 3.74 6.22 -9.17
N PHE A 47 3.91 6.80 -10.35
CA PHE A 47 2.95 6.71 -11.46
C PHE A 47 2.55 5.26 -11.78
N ILE A 48 3.52 4.40 -12.03
CA ILE A 48 3.26 2.99 -12.40
C ILE A 48 2.57 2.24 -11.25
N VAL A 49 2.94 2.52 -9.99
CA VAL A 49 2.27 1.92 -8.83
C VAL A 49 0.79 2.30 -8.80
N ALA A 50 0.48 3.59 -8.98
CA ALA A 50 -0.90 4.07 -8.99
C ALA A 50 -1.72 3.44 -10.13
N VAL A 51 -1.19 3.48 -11.36
CA VAL A 51 -1.86 2.89 -12.52
C VAL A 51 -2.10 1.40 -12.32
N THR A 52 -1.09 0.66 -11.85
CA THR A 52 -1.22 -0.78 -11.62
C THR A 52 -2.29 -1.08 -10.58
N VAL A 53 -2.28 -0.36 -9.44
CA VAL A 53 -3.30 -0.58 -8.40
C VAL A 53 -4.70 -0.27 -8.91
N VAL A 54 -4.87 0.85 -9.61
CA VAL A 54 -6.17 1.25 -10.15
C VAL A 54 -6.65 0.29 -11.23
N ALA A 55 -5.76 -0.18 -12.10
CA ALA A 55 -6.11 -1.16 -13.15
C ALA A 55 -6.51 -2.52 -12.56
N GLU A 56 -5.83 -2.98 -11.52
CA GLU A 56 -6.11 -4.27 -10.87
C GLU A 56 -7.36 -4.23 -9.97
N VAL A 57 -7.63 -3.10 -9.35
CA VAL A 57 -8.80 -2.91 -8.47
C VAL A 57 -10.05 -2.56 -9.28
N GLY A 58 -9.91 -1.70 -10.30
CA GLY A 58 -11.04 -1.19 -11.08
C GLY A 58 -11.93 -0.26 -10.27
N ASP A 59 -13.18 -0.64 -10.05
CA ASP A 59 -14.13 0.14 -9.28
C ASP A 59 -13.90 -0.01 -7.77
N PHE A 60 -13.52 1.10 -7.12
CA PHE A 60 -13.33 1.16 -5.67
C PHE A 60 -14.64 1.24 -4.88
N HIS A 61 -15.74 1.65 -5.52
CA HIS A 61 -17.05 1.76 -4.85
C HIS A 61 -17.63 0.41 -4.44
N ARG A 62 -17.16 -0.69 -5.03
CA ARG A 62 -17.57 -2.05 -4.62
C ARG A 62 -17.10 -2.44 -3.21
N PHE A 63 -16.22 -1.64 -2.59
CA PHE A 63 -15.73 -1.89 -1.25
C PHE A 63 -16.35 -0.88 -0.27
N GLU A 64 -17.17 -1.35 0.63
CA GLU A 64 -17.79 -0.52 1.68
C GLU A 64 -16.78 -0.13 2.77
N THR A 65 -15.78 -0.96 2.97
CA THR A 65 -14.79 -0.76 4.03
C THR A 65 -13.36 -1.02 3.54
N PRO A 66 -12.35 -0.34 4.13
CA PRO A 66 -10.95 -0.60 3.82
C PRO A 66 -10.54 -2.07 4.05
N ARG A 67 -11.18 -2.77 4.99
CA ARG A 67 -10.92 -4.18 5.27
C ARG A 67 -11.31 -5.08 4.10
N GLN A 68 -12.40 -4.77 3.41
CA GLN A 68 -12.83 -5.51 2.21
C GLN A 68 -11.79 -5.37 1.09
N LEU A 69 -11.27 -4.15 0.86
CA LEU A 69 -10.18 -3.94 -0.10
C LEU A 69 -8.91 -4.68 0.31
N MET A 70 -8.53 -4.65 1.59
CA MET A 70 -7.38 -5.41 2.09
C MET A 70 -7.56 -6.93 1.90
N ALA A 71 -8.77 -7.45 2.14
CA ALA A 71 -9.10 -8.86 1.93
C ALA A 71 -9.04 -9.22 0.43
N TYR A 72 -9.59 -8.37 -0.44
CA TYR A 72 -9.52 -8.53 -1.89
C TYR A 72 -8.08 -8.59 -2.40
N LEU A 73 -7.21 -7.76 -1.85
CA LEU A 73 -5.77 -7.73 -2.17
C LEU A 73 -4.98 -8.85 -1.46
N GLY A 74 -5.60 -9.61 -0.56
CA GLY A 74 -4.96 -10.67 0.22
C GLY A 74 -3.92 -10.16 1.21
N LEU A 75 -4.11 -8.95 1.74
CA LEU A 75 -3.27 -8.30 2.74
C LEU A 75 -3.75 -8.56 4.17
N THR A 76 -4.86 -9.26 4.34
CA THR A 76 -5.36 -9.67 5.65
C THR A 76 -4.60 -10.89 6.17
N PRO A 77 -4.31 -10.97 7.49
CA PRO A 77 -3.71 -12.15 8.06
C PRO A 77 -4.63 -13.37 7.91
N SER A 78 -4.06 -14.52 7.63
CA SER A 78 -4.79 -15.78 7.72
C SER A 78 -5.09 -16.08 9.19
N GLU A 79 -6.28 -16.58 9.46
CA GLU A 79 -6.71 -16.90 10.80
C GLU A 79 -7.21 -18.34 10.85
N HIS A 80 -6.70 -19.09 11.82
CA HIS A 80 -7.07 -20.47 12.11
C HIS A 80 -7.42 -20.57 13.59
N SER A 81 -8.38 -19.77 14.02
CA SER A 81 -8.80 -19.69 15.42
C SER A 81 -9.93 -20.66 15.71
N SER A 82 -9.89 -21.31 16.86
CA SER A 82 -10.97 -22.17 17.35
C SER A 82 -11.21 -21.92 18.85
N GLY A 83 -12.43 -21.56 19.23
CA GLY A 83 -12.79 -21.24 20.60
C GLY A 83 -11.94 -20.12 21.19
N SER A 84 -11.26 -20.37 22.29
CA SER A 84 -10.39 -19.40 22.96
C SER A 84 -8.98 -19.29 22.37
N SER A 85 -8.61 -20.18 21.44
CA SER A 85 -7.29 -20.20 20.83
C SER A 85 -7.27 -19.38 19.55
N ILE A 86 -6.53 -18.25 19.53
CA ILE A 86 -6.34 -17.40 18.38
C ILE A 86 -5.01 -17.72 17.71
N ARG A 87 -5.05 -18.23 16.47
CA ARG A 87 -3.87 -18.49 15.66
C ARG A 87 -3.93 -17.63 14.39
N ARG A 88 -3.05 -16.65 14.31
CA ARG A 88 -2.88 -15.80 13.10
C ARG A 88 -1.60 -16.20 12.39
N GLY A 89 -1.71 -16.43 11.10
CA GLY A 89 -0.57 -16.71 10.21
C GLY A 89 -0.13 -15.48 9.43
N GLY A 90 0.61 -15.70 8.35
CA GLY A 90 0.97 -14.65 7.39
C GLY A 90 -0.26 -14.13 6.61
N ILE A 91 -0.03 -13.22 5.69
CA ILE A 91 -1.11 -12.70 4.82
C ILE A 91 -1.70 -13.82 3.95
N THR A 92 -2.99 -13.75 3.67
CA THR A 92 -3.72 -14.78 2.89
C THR A 92 -3.21 -14.94 1.47
N LYS A 93 -2.60 -13.88 0.89
CA LYS A 93 -2.14 -13.83 -0.50
C LYS A 93 -3.23 -14.11 -1.54
N ALA A 94 -4.50 -14.02 -1.18
CA ALA A 94 -5.60 -14.03 -2.12
C ALA A 94 -5.54 -12.83 -3.08
N GLY A 95 -6.19 -12.90 -4.24
CA GLY A 95 -6.25 -11.81 -5.21
C GLY A 95 -4.93 -11.51 -5.94
N SER A 96 -4.83 -10.32 -6.53
CA SER A 96 -3.71 -9.94 -7.41
C SER A 96 -2.35 -9.89 -6.69
N GLY A 97 -1.44 -10.73 -7.11
CA GLY A 97 -0.04 -10.72 -6.65
C GLY A 97 0.70 -9.47 -7.11
N LEU A 98 0.36 -8.94 -8.29
CA LEU A 98 0.97 -7.74 -8.85
C LEU A 98 0.59 -6.50 -8.03
N ALA A 99 -0.70 -6.29 -7.76
CA ALA A 99 -1.15 -5.18 -6.93
C ALA A 99 -0.52 -5.22 -5.52
N ARG A 100 -0.44 -6.40 -4.90
CA ARG A 100 0.24 -6.55 -3.61
C ARG A 100 1.70 -6.15 -3.67
N ARG A 101 2.42 -6.62 -4.69
CA ARG A 101 3.85 -6.34 -4.86
C ARG A 101 4.09 -4.84 -4.94
N VAL A 102 3.40 -4.14 -5.85
CA VAL A 102 3.62 -2.70 -6.03
C VAL A 102 3.21 -1.88 -4.80
N LEU A 103 2.16 -2.30 -4.06
CA LEU A 103 1.77 -1.67 -2.81
C LEU A 103 2.81 -1.86 -1.71
N ILE A 104 3.39 -3.06 -1.60
CA ILE A 104 4.46 -3.33 -0.63
C ILE A 104 5.71 -2.51 -0.98
N GLU A 105 6.09 -2.45 -2.25
CA GLU A 105 7.20 -1.62 -2.72
C GLU A 105 6.99 -0.14 -2.38
N GLY A 106 5.78 0.41 -2.64
CA GLY A 106 5.42 1.76 -2.23
C GLY A 106 5.49 1.99 -0.73
N ALA A 107 5.04 1.00 0.05
CA ALA A 107 5.04 1.06 1.51
C ALA A 107 6.45 1.13 2.14
N TRP A 108 7.50 0.68 1.43
CA TRP A 108 8.88 0.81 1.91
C TRP A 108 9.29 2.27 2.17
N SER A 109 8.71 3.22 1.47
CA SER A 109 8.95 4.65 1.69
C SER A 109 8.57 5.11 3.11
N TYR A 110 7.65 4.42 3.77
CA TYR A 110 7.21 4.73 5.13
C TYR A 110 8.23 4.32 6.22
N ARG A 111 9.26 3.56 5.86
CA ARG A 111 10.40 3.28 6.77
C ARG A 111 11.32 4.47 6.95
N MET A 112 11.30 5.41 6.03
CA MET A 112 12.08 6.63 6.10
C MET A 112 11.28 7.72 6.83
N GLN A 113 11.98 8.74 7.34
CA GLN A 113 11.32 9.91 7.92
C GLN A 113 10.31 10.52 6.95
N ALA A 114 9.19 10.99 7.48
CA ALA A 114 8.16 11.66 6.71
C ALA A 114 8.71 12.94 6.07
N ARG A 115 9.08 12.85 4.79
CA ARG A 115 9.48 14.02 3.99
C ARG A 115 8.52 14.15 2.82
N VAL A 116 7.90 15.31 2.72
CA VAL A 116 7.10 15.67 1.55
C VAL A 116 8.03 16.38 0.57
N SER A 117 8.35 15.74 -0.55
CA SER A 117 9.12 16.37 -1.61
C SER A 117 8.29 17.49 -2.26
N ARG A 118 8.95 18.49 -2.84
CA ARG A 118 8.27 19.56 -3.57
C ARG A 118 7.34 18.99 -4.66
N LYS A 119 7.80 18.00 -5.40
CA LYS A 119 7.01 17.31 -6.43
C LYS A 119 5.74 16.66 -5.88
N LEU A 120 5.81 16.06 -4.69
CA LEU A 120 4.64 15.47 -4.02
C LEU A 120 3.70 16.56 -3.52
N HIS A 121 4.24 17.64 -2.94
CA HIS A 121 3.47 18.79 -2.50
C HIS A 121 2.66 19.39 -3.65
N ASP A 122 3.30 19.66 -4.78
CA ASP A 122 2.66 20.26 -5.97
C ASP A 122 1.53 19.36 -6.51
N ARG A 123 1.70 18.04 -6.48
CA ARG A 123 0.64 17.09 -6.84
C ARG A 123 -0.54 17.14 -5.87
N ILE A 124 -0.26 17.19 -4.57
CA ILE A 124 -1.32 17.27 -3.54
C ILE A 124 -2.13 18.55 -3.70
N GLU A 125 -1.47 19.68 -3.96
CA GLU A 125 -2.16 20.97 -4.11
C GLU A 125 -3.09 21.04 -5.33
N ALA A 126 -2.79 20.29 -6.38
CA ALA A 126 -3.62 20.22 -7.58
C ALA A 126 -4.94 19.45 -7.38
N LEU A 127 -5.09 18.70 -6.27
CA LEU A 127 -6.23 17.83 -6.04
C LEU A 127 -7.37 18.52 -5.26
N PRO A 128 -8.60 18.00 -5.34
CA PRO A 128 -9.73 18.46 -4.54
C PRO A 128 -9.42 18.41 -3.04
N LYS A 129 -10.00 19.33 -2.27
CA LYS A 129 -9.71 19.50 -0.83
C LYS A 129 -9.82 18.19 -0.04
N ALA A 130 -10.86 17.39 -0.27
CA ALA A 130 -11.08 16.14 0.46
C ALA A 130 -9.93 15.13 0.24
N VAL A 131 -9.46 14.97 -1.00
CA VAL A 131 -8.34 14.09 -1.34
C VAL A 131 -7.04 14.62 -0.75
N ARG A 132 -6.85 15.93 -0.84
CA ARG A 132 -5.69 16.63 -0.29
C ARG A 132 -5.53 16.44 1.22
N ASP A 133 -6.63 16.53 1.97
CA ASP A 133 -6.63 16.34 3.42
C ASP A 133 -6.27 14.89 3.80
N ILE A 134 -6.77 13.90 3.05
CA ILE A 134 -6.41 12.49 3.22
C ILE A 134 -4.92 12.27 2.90
N ALA A 135 -4.43 12.81 1.79
CA ALA A 135 -3.05 12.65 1.36
C ALA A 135 -2.07 13.28 2.37
N ARG A 136 -2.39 14.46 2.90
CA ARG A 136 -1.59 15.13 3.94
C ARG A 136 -1.56 14.34 5.25
N THR A 137 -2.69 13.81 5.68
CA THR A 137 -2.76 12.97 6.88
C THR A 137 -1.93 11.72 6.71
N GLY A 138 -2.01 11.06 5.55
CA GLY A 138 -1.20 9.88 5.22
C GLY A 138 0.30 10.19 5.10
N ALA A 139 0.65 11.36 4.55
CA ALA A 139 2.06 11.77 4.42
C ALA A 139 2.72 12.11 5.75
N ALA A 140 1.95 12.64 6.70
CA ALA A 140 2.40 13.00 8.04
C ALA A 140 2.38 11.84 9.03
N ALA A 141 1.76 10.71 8.68
CA ALA A 141 1.70 9.55 9.56
C ALA A 141 3.10 8.98 9.80
N ASP A 142 3.62 9.20 10.99
CA ASP A 142 4.75 8.43 11.50
C ASP A 142 4.28 7.00 11.71
N VAL A 143 4.66 6.11 10.81
CA VAL A 143 4.53 4.69 11.06
C VAL A 143 5.58 4.34 12.10
N PRO A 144 5.20 3.78 13.27
CA PRO A 144 6.18 3.28 14.22
C PRO A 144 7.14 2.38 13.46
N ALA A 145 8.46 2.59 13.67
CA ALA A 145 9.47 1.79 13.00
C ALA A 145 9.08 0.31 13.14
N LEU A 146 8.82 -0.33 12.00
CA LEU A 146 8.61 -1.77 11.99
C LEU A 146 9.84 -2.38 12.68
N PRO A 147 9.66 -3.25 13.70
CA PRO A 147 10.78 -3.93 14.30
C PRO A 147 11.60 -4.55 13.17
N ALA A 148 12.91 -4.37 13.22
CA ALA A 148 13.79 -5.01 12.26
C ALA A 148 13.42 -6.49 12.20
N PRO A 149 13.39 -7.13 11.01
CA PRO A 149 13.15 -8.54 10.93
C PRO A 149 14.21 -9.21 11.80
N ASP A 150 13.77 -9.74 12.94
CA ASP A 150 14.64 -10.54 13.78
C ASP A 150 15.16 -11.65 12.89
N GLY A 151 16.48 -11.71 12.69
CA GLY A 151 17.14 -12.75 11.91
C GLY A 151 17.01 -14.15 12.51
N ARG A 152 15.97 -14.41 13.28
CA ARG A 152 15.62 -15.67 13.92
C ARG A 152 14.29 -16.19 13.36
N GLY A 153 14.31 -16.49 12.08
CA GLY A 153 13.30 -17.34 11.45
C GLY A 153 13.73 -18.80 11.53
N GLN A 154 13.82 -19.36 12.73
CA GLN A 154 13.83 -20.81 12.91
C GLN A 154 12.89 -21.19 14.04
N ALA A 155 12.03 -22.14 13.68
CA ALA A 155 11.07 -22.79 14.53
C ALA A 155 11.72 -23.30 15.81
N GLU A 156 11.27 -22.83 16.96
CA GLU A 156 11.34 -23.61 18.18
C GLU A 156 9.92 -23.97 18.61
N GLY A 157 9.67 -25.25 18.52
CA GLY A 157 8.48 -25.90 19.05
C GLY A 157 8.37 -25.70 20.56
N GLY A 158 7.15 -25.47 20.92
CA GLY A 158 6.55 -25.40 22.20
C GLY A 158 7.32 -25.60 23.49
N ARG A 159 7.03 -24.72 24.44
CA ARG A 159 6.71 -25.14 25.82
C ARG A 159 5.79 -24.11 26.46
N HIS A 160 4.68 -24.60 26.96
CA HIS A 160 3.75 -23.88 27.81
C HIS A 160 4.43 -23.28 29.03
N HIS A 161 4.25 -21.98 29.25
CA HIS A 161 4.21 -21.43 30.60
C HIS A 161 3.20 -20.30 30.61
N GLY A 162 2.20 -20.48 31.46
CA GLY A 162 1.15 -19.49 31.68
C GLY A 162 1.72 -18.20 32.26
N ASN A 163 1.21 -17.09 31.81
CA ASN A 163 1.35 -15.87 32.57
C ASN A 163 0.12 -14.97 32.44
N ARG A 164 -0.18 -14.32 33.55
CA ARG A 164 -1.36 -13.60 33.98
C ARG A 164 -1.66 -12.35 33.13
N PRO A 165 -2.93 -11.89 33.13
CA PRO A 165 -3.32 -10.69 32.40
C PRO A 165 -2.80 -9.42 33.14
N ARG A 166 -2.19 -8.50 32.38
CA ARG A 166 -2.01 -7.12 32.79
C ARG A 166 -3.02 -6.26 32.05
N ASP A 167 -3.92 -5.68 32.82
CA ASP A 167 -4.86 -4.66 32.37
C ASP A 167 -4.12 -3.45 31.78
N GLY A 168 -4.25 -3.26 30.49
CA GLY A 168 -3.81 -2.08 29.77
C GLY A 168 -4.95 -1.56 28.91
N ARG A 169 -5.75 -0.63 29.44
CA ARG A 169 -6.78 0.08 28.68
C ARG A 169 -6.10 0.91 27.59
N LEU A 170 -6.26 0.47 26.35
CA LEU A 170 -5.96 1.29 25.17
C LEU A 170 -7.21 2.12 24.82
N HIS A 171 -7.13 3.40 25.08
CA HIS A 171 -8.08 4.37 24.53
C HIS A 171 -7.96 4.39 23.01
N LEU A 172 -8.90 3.75 22.33
CA LEU A 172 -9.10 3.90 20.92
C LEU A 172 -9.82 5.22 20.65
N GLY A 173 -9.03 6.26 20.33
CA GLY A 173 -9.58 7.49 19.79
C GLY A 173 -10.36 7.23 18.50
N HIS A 174 -11.59 7.72 18.44
CA HIS A 174 -12.44 7.69 17.24
C HIS A 174 -11.69 8.34 16.08
N ARG A 175 -11.35 7.54 15.06
CA ARG A 175 -10.91 8.04 13.76
C ARG A 175 -12.16 8.32 12.92
N PRO A 176 -12.20 9.46 12.20
CA PRO A 176 -13.32 9.74 11.31
C PRO A 176 -13.37 8.67 10.20
N VAL A 177 -14.55 8.13 10.02
CA VAL A 177 -14.88 7.21 8.92
C VAL A 177 -14.84 8.03 7.63
N CYS A 178 -14.04 7.61 6.66
CA CYS A 178 -14.09 8.17 5.31
C CYS A 178 -15.46 7.85 4.71
N ASP A 179 -16.26 8.88 4.52
CA ASP A 179 -17.57 8.77 3.88
C ASP A 179 -17.37 8.49 2.38
N ALA A 180 -18.05 7.47 1.88
CA ALA A 180 -18.00 7.04 0.48
C ALA A 180 -18.57 8.10 -0.51
N SER A 181 -19.15 9.19 0.00
CA SER A 181 -19.69 10.28 -0.80
C SER A 181 -18.64 11.20 -1.44
N THR A 182 -17.38 11.07 -1.05
CA THR A 182 -16.29 11.95 -1.50
C THR A 182 -15.82 11.67 -2.93
N TRP A 183 -16.30 10.58 -3.55
CA TRP A 183 -15.86 10.10 -4.86
C TRP A 183 -16.95 10.16 -5.95
N ARG A 184 -18.02 10.94 -5.76
CA ARG A 184 -19.00 11.24 -6.81
C ARG A 184 -18.62 12.44 -7.62
#